data_c4be4a85ca5b857059a2ad3ec57ff9e9
#
_entry.id   c4be4a85ca5b857059a2ad3ec57ff9e9
#
_cell.length_a   1.000
_cell.length_b   1.000
_cell.length_c   1.000
_cell.angle_alpha   90.00
_cell.angle_beta   90.00
_cell.angle_gamma   90.00
#
_symmetry.space_group_name_H-M   'P 1'
#
loop_
_entity.id
_entity.type
_entity.pdbx_description
1 polymer ?
#
loop_
_entity_poly.entity_id
_entity_poly.type
_entity_poly.pdbx_seq_one_letter_code
_entity_poly.pdbx_strand_id
1 'polypeptide(L)'
;MSSGPGTPSPFKAIIVGAGPVGLAAAHALHLAGLDFVVLERRPAIVEDRGASLIVHPHALRVLQQFGILDDLLPRGAELNHHLSFTADGRVFAEGDRYALIRDNHGHGPVAFHRAELIETMYNGLPQTAREKVLTDKKLTGLARTIDGVTATCADGSVFHGSVVIGADGVHSKTRQLMRDLALRDNPHRTWAEPPNPYTATYQLLYGSFPSPSPSPAASVASAGQGYDVQSAGKAIMYFSGTERSWFFLYKRLGEPTRSRTTCTAADVDALAAEFADFPLTRTVRVRDVWPRMQGAGLTDLDEGIVTHWSLDGRVVLVGDACHKMTTHLGLGFNHGIQDVAVLCNGLRRAVQAASGGGPGPRARVLAGVFEKNQADRLGSASSLPGDVFKSGLETQMHAWHNPLYYVLSRYLSVPKVIEKLFMRLVMAPEFRKGQVLDYVAGEERMRGKMSWLHPMRSTSILEDGRK
;
A
#
# COMPACT_ATOMS: atom_id res chain seq x y z
N MET A 1 -14.59 -32.48 36.31
CA MET A 1 -14.97 -31.09 36.68
C MET A 1 -15.26 -30.36 35.38
N SER A 2 -16.52 -30.16 35.02
CA SER A 2 -16.91 -29.44 33.81
C SER A 2 -16.71 -27.96 34.05
N SER A 3 -15.78 -27.35 33.29
CA SER A 3 -15.67 -25.91 33.21
C SER A 3 -17.00 -25.34 32.71
N GLY A 4 -17.64 -24.50 33.55
CA GLY A 4 -18.86 -23.80 33.20
C GLY A 4 -18.65 -22.94 31.95
N PRO A 5 -19.73 -22.45 31.31
CA PRO A 5 -19.65 -21.61 30.12
C PRO A 5 -18.86 -20.35 30.46
N GLY A 6 -17.64 -20.27 29.92
CA GLY A 6 -16.76 -19.11 30.13
C GLY A 6 -17.45 -17.85 29.67
N THR A 7 -17.24 -16.76 30.41
CA THR A 7 -17.69 -15.43 30.02
C THR A 7 -17.27 -15.14 28.58
N PRO A 8 -18.17 -14.70 27.69
CA PRO A 8 -17.85 -14.46 26.30
C PRO A 8 -16.67 -13.49 26.19
N SER A 9 -15.63 -13.89 25.48
CA SER A 9 -14.44 -13.04 25.29
C SER A 9 -14.81 -11.79 24.49
N PRO A 10 -14.40 -10.59 24.92
CA PRO A 10 -14.61 -9.37 24.15
C PRO A 10 -13.92 -9.48 22.79
N PHE A 11 -14.42 -8.73 21.76
CA PHE A 11 -13.85 -8.73 20.42
C PHE A 11 -12.37 -8.40 20.43
N LYS A 12 -11.57 -9.23 19.75
CA LYS A 12 -10.12 -9.02 19.56
C LYS A 12 -9.70 -9.39 18.15
N ALA A 13 -8.95 -8.50 17.49
CA ALA A 13 -8.36 -8.76 16.19
C ALA A 13 -6.90 -9.20 16.30
N ILE A 14 -6.50 -10.19 15.50
CA ILE A 14 -5.10 -10.57 15.29
C ILE A 14 -4.66 -10.02 13.94
N ILE A 15 -3.78 -9.03 13.92
CA ILE A 15 -3.21 -8.45 12.70
C ILE A 15 -1.91 -9.19 12.40
N VAL A 16 -1.76 -9.71 11.19
CA VAL A 16 -0.53 -10.39 10.77
C VAL A 16 0.25 -9.48 9.83
N GLY A 17 1.45 -9.07 10.27
CA GLY A 17 2.35 -8.15 9.59
C GLY A 17 2.29 -6.72 10.16
N ALA A 18 3.46 -6.16 10.51
CA ALA A 18 3.63 -4.76 10.94
C ALA A 18 4.20 -3.86 9.82
N GLY A 19 3.87 -4.17 8.56
CA GLY A 19 4.10 -3.26 7.45
C GLY A 19 3.15 -2.05 7.51
N PRO A 20 3.25 -1.10 6.55
CA PRO A 20 2.43 0.13 6.58
C PRO A 20 0.92 -0.14 6.70
N VAL A 21 0.41 -1.18 6.02
CA VAL A 21 -1.02 -1.53 6.08
C VAL A 21 -1.41 -2.16 7.42
N GLY A 22 -0.55 -2.99 8.01
CA GLY A 22 -0.81 -3.58 9.32
C GLY A 22 -0.76 -2.55 10.45
N LEU A 23 0.18 -1.59 10.39
CA LEU A 23 0.22 -0.46 11.32
C LEU A 23 -0.99 0.46 11.13
N ALA A 24 -1.45 0.68 9.89
CA ALA A 24 -2.70 1.41 9.63
C ALA A 24 -3.91 0.70 10.29
N ALA A 25 -3.98 -0.64 10.20
CA ALA A 25 -5.02 -1.40 10.89
C ALA A 25 -4.94 -1.27 12.43
N ALA A 26 -3.73 -1.25 12.99
CA ALA A 26 -3.52 -1.03 14.42
C ALA A 26 -4.03 0.35 14.87
N HIS A 27 -3.70 1.42 14.13
CA HIS A 27 -4.23 2.77 14.38
C HIS A 27 -5.76 2.81 14.30
N ALA A 28 -6.32 2.27 13.22
CA ALA A 28 -7.76 2.29 12.99
C ALA A 28 -8.53 1.53 14.08
N LEU A 29 -8.05 0.34 14.49
CA LEU A 29 -8.67 -0.44 15.58
C LEU A 29 -8.51 0.24 16.93
N HIS A 30 -7.34 0.82 17.21
CA HIS A 30 -7.14 1.62 18.43
C HIS A 30 -8.14 2.75 18.53
N LEU A 31 -8.27 3.56 17.47
CA LEU A 31 -9.23 4.68 17.41
C LEU A 31 -10.69 4.22 17.46
N ALA A 32 -10.98 3.00 17.00
CA ALA A 32 -12.31 2.38 17.12
C ALA A 32 -12.61 1.88 18.54
N GLY A 33 -11.64 1.85 19.47
CA GLY A 33 -11.75 1.24 20.78
C GLY A 33 -11.82 -0.29 20.75
N LEU A 34 -11.29 -0.93 19.70
CA LEU A 34 -11.30 -2.37 19.51
C LEU A 34 -9.94 -2.97 19.90
N ASP A 35 -9.97 -4.10 20.63
CA ASP A 35 -8.75 -4.77 21.05
C ASP A 35 -8.08 -5.50 19.88
N PHE A 36 -6.74 -5.50 19.90
CA PHE A 36 -5.95 -6.16 18.86
C PHE A 36 -4.57 -6.60 19.37
N VAL A 37 -3.90 -7.45 18.58
CA VAL A 37 -2.47 -7.76 18.66
C VAL A 37 -1.91 -7.77 17.25
N VAL A 38 -0.69 -7.26 17.06
CA VAL A 38 0.03 -7.32 15.77
C VAL A 38 1.15 -8.34 15.88
N LEU A 39 1.23 -9.26 14.92
CA LEU A 39 2.26 -10.30 14.84
C LEU A 39 3.20 -9.98 13.67
N GLU A 40 4.42 -9.55 13.96
CA GLU A 40 5.45 -9.29 12.96
C GLU A 40 6.51 -10.40 13.01
N ARG A 41 6.85 -10.95 11.85
CA ARG A 41 7.84 -12.05 11.75
C ARG A 41 9.29 -11.61 11.93
N ARG A 42 9.59 -10.33 11.71
CA ARG A 42 10.93 -9.76 11.83
C ARG A 42 11.24 -9.37 13.27
N PRO A 43 12.53 -9.31 13.64
CA PRO A 43 12.95 -8.91 14.99
C PRO A 43 12.80 -7.39 15.22
N ALA A 44 12.69 -6.60 14.15
CA ALA A 44 12.51 -5.15 14.24
C ALA A 44 11.33 -4.70 13.37
N ILE A 45 10.60 -3.68 13.83
CA ILE A 45 9.50 -3.07 13.09
C ILE A 45 10.03 -2.18 11.96
N VAL A 46 11.06 -1.38 12.28
CA VAL A 46 11.70 -0.47 11.34
C VAL A 46 12.96 -1.11 10.79
N GLU A 47 12.98 -1.38 9.50
CA GLU A 47 14.17 -1.85 8.78
C GLU A 47 14.31 -1.01 7.51
N ASP A 48 15.50 -0.48 7.28
CA ASP A 48 15.79 0.26 6.05
C ASP A 48 15.97 -0.74 4.88
N ARG A 49 14.86 -1.30 4.45
CA ARG A 49 14.77 -2.18 3.28
C ARG A 49 13.86 -1.55 2.27
N GLY A 50 14.34 -0.66 1.50
CA GLY A 50 13.43 -0.24 0.48
C GLY A 50 13.63 1.11 -0.10
N ALA A 51 12.77 1.33 -1.03
CA ALA A 51 12.65 2.52 -1.79
C ALA A 51 11.67 3.51 -1.12
N SER A 52 11.15 4.43 -1.89
CA SER A 52 10.09 5.32 -1.46
C SER A 52 8.70 4.66 -1.55
N LEU A 53 7.77 5.27 -0.84
CA LEU A 53 6.33 5.11 -1.04
C LEU A 53 5.76 6.49 -1.43
N ILE A 54 4.91 6.50 -2.45
CA ILE A 54 4.16 7.70 -2.81
C ILE A 54 2.81 7.64 -2.11
N VAL A 55 2.52 8.66 -1.30
CA VAL A 55 1.24 8.78 -0.58
C VAL A 55 0.41 9.88 -1.22
N HIS A 56 -0.75 9.52 -1.72
CA HIS A 56 -1.68 10.42 -2.39
C HIS A 56 -2.67 11.08 -1.40
N PRO A 57 -3.34 12.18 -1.76
CA PRO A 57 -4.21 12.92 -0.86
C PRO A 57 -5.28 12.10 -0.14
N HIS A 58 -5.89 11.11 -0.80
CA HIS A 58 -6.91 10.25 -0.19
C HIS A 58 -6.35 9.38 0.96
N ALA A 59 -5.08 8.98 0.90
CA ALA A 59 -4.42 8.27 1.98
C ALA A 59 -3.89 9.22 3.06
N LEU A 60 -3.40 10.42 2.67
CA LEU A 60 -3.00 11.46 3.63
C LEU A 60 -4.14 11.83 4.58
N ARG A 61 -5.39 11.81 4.11
CA ARG A 61 -6.60 12.05 4.94
C ARG A 61 -6.72 11.03 6.08
N VAL A 62 -6.46 9.75 5.80
CA VAL A 62 -6.51 8.71 6.84
C VAL A 62 -5.33 8.85 7.81
N LEU A 63 -4.13 9.18 7.31
CA LEU A 63 -2.97 9.47 8.16
C LEU A 63 -3.19 10.71 9.04
N GLN A 64 -3.92 11.71 8.53
CA GLN A 64 -4.39 12.84 9.33
C GLN A 64 -5.29 12.38 10.49
N GLN A 65 -6.24 11.47 10.24
CA GLN A 65 -7.11 10.93 11.27
C GLN A 65 -6.35 10.08 12.32
N PHE A 66 -5.21 9.50 11.94
CA PHE A 66 -4.31 8.84 12.90
C PHE A 66 -3.55 9.83 13.79
N GLY A 67 -3.59 11.14 13.46
CA GLY A 67 -2.89 12.17 14.22
C GLY A 67 -1.39 12.28 13.94
N ILE A 68 -0.90 11.64 12.89
CA ILE A 68 0.55 11.55 12.58
C ILE A 68 0.97 12.39 11.37
N LEU A 69 0.04 13.10 10.75
CA LEU A 69 0.33 13.79 9.49
C LEU A 69 1.37 14.92 9.66
N ASP A 70 1.32 15.65 10.78
CA ASP A 70 2.23 16.78 11.04
C ASP A 70 3.67 16.32 11.32
N ASP A 71 3.84 15.13 11.92
CA ASP A 71 5.15 14.51 12.11
C ASP A 71 5.68 13.86 10.82
N LEU A 72 4.78 13.48 9.93
CA LEU A 72 5.11 12.75 8.71
C LEU A 72 5.49 13.68 7.55
N LEU A 73 4.71 14.76 7.30
CA LEU A 73 4.92 15.64 6.16
C LEU A 73 6.33 16.24 6.08
N PRO A 74 6.97 16.67 7.18
CA PRO A 74 8.33 17.19 7.14
C PRO A 74 9.40 16.19 6.68
N ARG A 75 9.12 14.90 6.80
CA ARG A 75 10.03 13.80 6.39
C ARG A 75 9.86 13.41 4.93
N GLY A 76 8.81 13.90 4.26
CA GLY A 76 8.52 13.62 2.87
C GLY A 76 8.89 14.74 1.93
N ALA A 77 8.82 14.47 0.64
CA ALA A 77 8.92 15.46 -0.41
C ALA A 77 7.63 15.49 -1.23
N GLU A 78 6.89 16.60 -1.18
CA GLU A 78 5.74 16.78 -2.05
C GLU A 78 6.19 16.90 -3.49
N LEU A 79 5.69 16.02 -4.35
CA LEU A 79 6.00 16.05 -5.77
C LEU A 79 5.27 17.21 -6.45
N ASN A 80 6.02 17.97 -7.27
CA ASN A 80 5.53 19.20 -7.89
C ASN A 80 5.80 19.27 -9.38
N HIS A 81 6.81 18.58 -9.90
CA HIS A 81 7.22 18.64 -11.29
C HIS A 81 7.56 17.24 -11.83
N HIS A 82 7.35 17.06 -13.13
CA HIS A 82 7.58 15.78 -13.79
C HIS A 82 8.16 15.97 -15.19
N LEU A 83 9.24 15.24 -15.50
CA LEU A 83 9.84 15.17 -16.83
C LEU A 83 9.98 13.74 -17.30
N SER A 84 9.70 13.51 -18.59
CA SER A 84 9.87 12.21 -19.23
C SER A 84 10.97 12.29 -20.30
N PHE A 85 11.88 11.29 -20.27
CA PHE A 85 13.00 11.15 -21.18
C PHE A 85 12.89 9.87 -22.02
N THR A 86 13.50 9.90 -23.18
CA THR A 86 13.92 8.70 -23.88
C THR A 86 15.27 8.22 -23.36
N ALA A 87 15.65 6.96 -23.62
CA ALA A 87 16.92 6.39 -23.16
C ALA A 87 18.16 7.13 -23.66
N ASP A 88 18.09 7.84 -24.78
CA ASP A 88 19.14 8.71 -25.31
C ASP A 88 19.21 10.10 -24.63
N GLY A 89 18.33 10.37 -23.66
CA GLY A 89 18.29 11.60 -22.86
C GLY A 89 17.49 12.75 -23.46
N ARG A 90 16.73 12.54 -24.54
CA ARG A 90 15.85 13.55 -25.10
C ARG A 90 14.58 13.68 -24.24
N VAL A 91 14.27 14.89 -23.78
CA VAL A 91 12.99 15.19 -23.14
C VAL A 91 11.87 15.14 -24.18
N PHE A 92 10.82 14.39 -23.92
CA PHE A 92 9.66 14.31 -24.81
C PHE A 92 8.34 14.73 -24.14
N ALA A 93 8.30 14.75 -22.80
CA ALA A 93 7.16 15.28 -22.05
C ALA A 93 7.63 16.02 -20.80
N GLU A 94 6.91 17.08 -20.47
CA GLU A 94 7.05 17.86 -19.26
C GLU A 94 5.64 18.26 -18.82
N GLY A 95 5.26 17.89 -17.59
CA GLY A 95 3.87 17.99 -17.14
C GLY A 95 3.73 18.46 -15.71
N ASP A 96 2.50 18.94 -15.44
CA ASP A 96 2.08 19.49 -14.16
C ASP A 96 1.16 18.53 -13.41
N ARG A 97 1.24 17.21 -13.68
CA ARG A 97 0.32 16.20 -13.12
C ARG A 97 0.21 16.29 -11.60
N TYR A 98 1.30 16.53 -10.90
CA TYR A 98 1.31 16.65 -9.45
C TYR A 98 0.65 17.93 -8.95
N ALA A 99 0.86 19.05 -9.65
CA ALA A 99 0.19 20.32 -9.37
C ALA A 99 -1.33 20.19 -9.60
N LEU A 100 -1.76 19.45 -10.63
CA LEU A 100 -3.17 19.18 -10.88
C LEU A 100 -3.81 18.32 -9.79
N ILE A 101 -3.08 17.34 -9.20
CA ILE A 101 -3.54 16.60 -8.03
C ILE A 101 -3.71 17.54 -6.83
N ARG A 102 -2.73 18.42 -6.57
CA ARG A 102 -2.80 19.43 -5.51
C ARG A 102 -4.01 20.35 -5.68
N ASP A 103 -4.21 20.86 -6.87
CA ASP A 103 -5.32 21.75 -7.21
C ASP A 103 -6.68 21.09 -6.96
N ASN A 104 -6.81 19.82 -7.35
CA ASN A 104 -8.06 19.09 -7.23
C ASN A 104 -8.36 18.63 -5.79
N HIS A 105 -7.32 18.28 -5.00
CA HIS A 105 -7.47 17.59 -3.73
C HIS A 105 -6.80 18.28 -2.53
N GLY A 106 -6.26 19.51 -2.73
CA GLY A 106 -5.69 20.33 -1.65
C GLY A 106 -4.26 19.98 -1.24
N HIS A 107 -3.69 18.89 -1.76
CA HIS A 107 -2.30 18.49 -1.56
C HIS A 107 -1.80 17.68 -2.75
N GLY A 108 -0.51 17.76 -3.08
CA GLY A 108 0.13 16.88 -4.04
C GLY A 108 0.47 15.51 -3.44
N PRO A 109 0.87 14.53 -4.27
CA PRO A 109 1.41 13.28 -3.75
C PRO A 109 2.76 13.53 -3.07
N VAL A 110 3.03 12.80 -1.98
CA VAL A 110 4.26 12.94 -1.18
C VAL A 110 5.07 11.66 -1.27
N ALA A 111 6.35 11.80 -1.63
CA ALA A 111 7.31 10.70 -1.59
C ALA A 111 7.93 10.61 -0.20
N PHE A 112 7.80 9.46 0.45
CA PHE A 112 8.42 9.15 1.74
C PHE A 112 9.42 8.03 1.59
N HIS A 113 10.49 8.07 2.37
CA HIS A 113 11.27 6.86 2.58
C HIS A 113 10.44 5.85 3.39
N ARG A 114 10.39 4.61 2.92
CA ARG A 114 9.49 3.60 3.50
C ARG A 114 9.75 3.34 4.98
N ALA A 115 11.03 3.31 5.39
CA ALA A 115 11.40 3.09 6.79
C ALA A 115 10.91 4.25 7.67
N GLU A 116 11.02 5.50 7.22
CA GLU A 116 10.57 6.69 7.95
C GLU A 116 9.05 6.75 8.09
N LEU A 117 8.32 6.35 7.04
CA LEU A 117 6.87 6.21 7.13
C LEU A 117 6.47 5.16 8.17
N ILE A 118 7.10 3.98 8.16
CA ILE A 118 6.85 2.91 9.13
C ILE A 118 7.19 3.37 10.54
N GLU A 119 8.34 4.03 10.72
CA GLU A 119 8.78 4.58 12.01
C GLU A 119 7.76 5.59 12.56
N THR A 120 7.34 6.55 11.73
CA THR A 120 6.34 7.55 12.13
C THR A 120 5.01 6.90 12.48
N MET A 121 4.55 5.94 11.69
CA MET A 121 3.32 5.19 12.00
C MET A 121 3.44 4.39 13.30
N TYR A 122 4.57 3.72 13.54
CA TYR A 122 4.79 2.94 14.76
C TYR A 122 4.88 3.84 16.01
N ASN A 123 5.66 4.92 15.94
CA ASN A 123 5.86 5.85 17.05
C ASN A 123 4.59 6.69 17.34
N GLY A 124 3.76 6.93 16.36
CA GLY A 124 2.46 7.61 16.49
C GLY A 124 1.38 6.78 17.20
N LEU A 125 1.57 5.47 17.35
CA LEU A 125 0.70 4.66 18.22
C LEU A 125 0.94 5.04 19.68
N PRO A 126 -0.11 5.18 20.53
CA PRO A 126 0.04 5.30 21.98
C PRO A 126 0.80 4.10 22.54
N GLN A 127 1.50 4.29 23.66
CA GLN A 127 2.32 3.24 24.27
C GLN A 127 1.55 1.93 24.49
N THR A 128 0.32 2.00 25.00
CA THR A 128 -0.54 0.84 25.22
C THR A 128 -0.91 0.07 23.95
N ALA A 129 -0.90 0.74 22.80
CA ALA A 129 -1.10 0.13 21.50
C ALA A 129 0.21 -0.43 20.91
N ARG A 130 1.34 0.28 21.11
CA ARG A 130 2.68 -0.20 20.70
C ARG A 130 3.09 -1.49 21.40
N GLU A 131 2.77 -1.66 22.67
CA GLU A 131 3.01 -2.88 23.45
C GLU A 131 2.29 -4.11 22.90
N LYS A 132 1.26 -3.91 22.07
CA LYS A 132 0.53 -4.97 21.35
C LYS A 132 1.16 -5.33 19.98
N VAL A 133 2.21 -4.65 19.56
CA VAL A 133 2.96 -4.95 18.34
C VAL A 133 4.14 -5.83 18.70
N LEU A 134 4.03 -7.11 18.39
CA LEU A 134 4.98 -8.14 18.79
C LEU A 134 5.87 -8.55 17.61
N THR A 135 7.19 -8.46 17.81
CA THR A 135 8.21 -8.94 16.88
C THR A 135 8.52 -10.43 17.06
N ASP A 136 9.27 -11.03 16.13
CA ASP A 136 9.63 -12.46 16.12
C ASP A 136 8.43 -13.40 16.17
N LYS A 137 7.25 -12.94 15.73
CA LYS A 137 6.01 -13.69 15.68
C LYS A 137 5.67 -14.11 14.25
N LYS A 138 6.44 -15.08 13.74
CA LYS A 138 6.22 -15.65 12.40
C LYS A 138 5.02 -16.60 12.42
N LEU A 139 3.92 -16.20 11.78
CA LEU A 139 2.72 -17.04 11.64
C LEU A 139 3.04 -18.36 10.91
N THR A 140 2.64 -19.48 11.50
CA THR A 140 2.81 -20.84 10.92
C THR A 140 1.49 -21.59 10.78
N GLY A 141 0.49 -21.28 11.60
CA GLY A 141 -0.80 -21.99 11.61
C GLY A 141 -1.98 -21.09 11.94
N LEU A 142 -3.14 -21.47 11.37
CA LEU A 142 -4.44 -20.91 11.72
C LEU A 142 -5.40 -22.05 12.00
N ALA A 143 -6.23 -21.90 13.04
CA ALA A 143 -7.32 -22.83 13.34
C ALA A 143 -8.58 -22.04 13.71
N ARG A 144 -9.73 -22.47 13.20
CA ARG A 144 -11.02 -21.91 13.62
C ARG A 144 -11.48 -22.57 14.90
N THR A 145 -12.08 -21.78 15.76
CA THR A 145 -12.78 -22.25 16.96
C THR A 145 -14.25 -21.88 16.87
N ILE A 146 -15.08 -22.37 17.78
CA ILE A 146 -16.50 -22.03 17.84
C ILE A 146 -16.68 -20.51 17.99
N ASP A 147 -15.88 -19.89 18.86
CA ASP A 147 -16.01 -18.47 19.24
C ASP A 147 -15.02 -17.55 18.56
N GLY A 148 -14.06 -18.08 17.76
CA GLY A 148 -13.02 -17.24 17.20
C GLY A 148 -12.07 -17.95 16.25
N VAL A 149 -10.82 -17.52 16.30
CA VAL A 149 -9.71 -18.05 15.53
C VAL A 149 -8.44 -18.06 16.38
N THR A 150 -7.61 -19.06 16.16
CA THR A 150 -6.31 -19.22 16.81
C THR A 150 -5.21 -19.08 15.78
N ALA A 151 -4.22 -18.23 16.06
CA ALA A 151 -3.00 -18.06 15.29
C ALA A 151 -1.82 -18.65 16.06
N THR A 152 -1.06 -19.56 15.43
CA THR A 152 0.14 -20.19 15.98
C THR A 152 1.37 -19.62 15.30
N CYS A 153 2.39 -19.26 16.09
CA CYS A 153 3.67 -18.77 15.59
C CYS A 153 4.77 -19.82 15.64
N ALA A 154 5.86 -19.58 14.94
CA ALA A 154 7.01 -20.51 14.83
C ALA A 154 7.73 -20.75 16.18
N ASP A 155 7.66 -19.80 17.10
CA ASP A 155 8.20 -19.91 18.46
C ASP A 155 7.29 -20.68 19.44
N GLY A 156 6.19 -21.26 18.93
CA GLY A 156 5.20 -22.00 19.71
C GLY A 156 4.15 -21.11 20.40
N SER A 157 4.27 -19.78 20.31
CA SER A 157 3.25 -18.89 20.91
C SER A 157 1.93 -19.00 20.15
N VAL A 158 0.82 -18.91 20.89
CA VAL A 158 -0.54 -19.07 20.40
C VAL A 158 -1.36 -17.84 20.80
N PHE A 159 -2.06 -17.25 19.83
CA PHE A 159 -2.90 -16.08 20.02
C PHE A 159 -4.35 -16.42 19.66
N HIS A 160 -5.27 -16.02 20.54
CA HIS A 160 -6.70 -16.19 20.35
C HIS A 160 -7.34 -14.84 20.02
N GLY A 161 -8.26 -14.82 19.07
CA GLY A 161 -9.00 -13.64 18.68
C GLY A 161 -10.33 -13.97 18.01
N SER A 162 -11.12 -12.94 17.79
CA SER A 162 -12.39 -13.03 17.06
C SER A 162 -12.14 -13.18 15.55
N VAL A 163 -11.11 -12.47 15.04
CA VAL A 163 -10.76 -12.40 13.63
C VAL A 163 -9.24 -12.31 13.43
N VAL A 164 -8.77 -12.76 12.27
CA VAL A 164 -7.41 -12.50 11.76
C VAL A 164 -7.50 -11.53 10.58
N ILE A 165 -6.70 -10.48 10.60
CA ILE A 165 -6.50 -9.53 9.50
C ILE A 165 -5.12 -9.79 8.90
N GLY A 166 -5.07 -10.36 7.70
CA GLY A 166 -3.82 -10.63 6.97
C GLY A 166 -3.35 -9.37 6.24
N ALA A 167 -2.32 -8.71 6.79
CA ALA A 167 -1.62 -7.56 6.24
C ALA A 167 -0.15 -7.89 5.92
N ASP A 168 0.15 -9.16 5.65
CA ASP A 168 1.48 -9.77 5.55
C ASP A 168 2.07 -9.76 4.12
N GLY A 169 1.46 -8.95 3.24
CA GLY A 169 2.04 -8.54 1.97
C GLY A 169 1.88 -9.59 0.84
N VAL A 170 2.61 -9.36 -0.24
CA VAL A 170 2.48 -10.10 -1.50
C VAL A 170 2.63 -11.63 -1.32
N HIS A 171 3.53 -12.07 -0.46
CA HIS A 171 3.77 -13.48 -0.14
C HIS A 171 3.00 -13.94 1.12
N SER A 172 1.78 -13.43 1.31
CA SER A 172 0.96 -13.63 2.50
C SER A 172 0.86 -15.10 2.92
N LYS A 173 1.33 -15.40 4.13
CA LYS A 173 1.14 -16.69 4.79
C LYS A 173 -0.30 -16.84 5.26
N THR A 174 -0.93 -15.74 5.67
CA THR A 174 -2.35 -15.71 6.05
C THR A 174 -3.23 -16.17 4.90
N ARG A 175 -3.00 -15.67 3.67
CA ARG A 175 -3.71 -16.10 2.46
C ARG A 175 -3.55 -17.59 2.19
N GLN A 176 -2.31 -18.12 2.29
CA GLN A 176 -2.04 -19.54 2.11
C GLN A 176 -2.80 -20.39 3.13
N LEU A 177 -2.69 -20.04 4.43
CA LEU A 177 -3.37 -20.76 5.50
C LEU A 177 -4.90 -20.65 5.40
N MET A 178 -5.42 -19.51 4.96
CA MET A 178 -6.85 -19.31 4.69
C MET A 178 -7.34 -20.28 3.60
N ARG A 179 -6.58 -20.42 2.51
CA ARG A 179 -6.86 -21.39 1.44
C ARG A 179 -6.82 -22.83 1.97
N ASP A 180 -5.78 -23.19 2.73
CA ASP A 180 -5.61 -24.55 3.28
C ASP A 180 -6.74 -24.89 4.26
N LEU A 181 -7.19 -23.92 5.07
CA LEU A 181 -8.38 -24.07 5.93
C LEU A 181 -9.64 -24.36 5.11
N ALA A 182 -9.90 -23.54 4.09
CA ALA A 182 -11.08 -23.67 3.26
C ALA A 182 -11.17 -25.03 2.56
N LEU A 183 -10.05 -25.55 2.04
CA LEU A 183 -9.97 -26.83 1.34
C LEU A 183 -10.05 -28.00 2.32
N ARG A 184 -9.53 -27.89 3.54
CA ARG A 184 -9.61 -28.92 4.57
C ARG A 184 -11.05 -29.14 5.05
N ASP A 185 -11.76 -28.01 5.24
CA ASP A 185 -13.14 -28.05 5.76
C ASP A 185 -14.15 -28.50 4.70
N ASN A 186 -13.86 -28.23 3.44
CA ASN A 186 -14.62 -28.72 2.30
C ASN A 186 -13.70 -29.02 1.12
N PRO A 187 -13.23 -30.30 0.99
CA PRO A 187 -12.35 -30.71 -0.12
C PRO A 187 -12.96 -30.53 -1.51
N HIS A 188 -14.29 -30.42 -1.62
CA HIS A 188 -15.00 -30.17 -2.87
C HIS A 188 -15.19 -28.67 -3.16
N ARG A 189 -14.78 -27.80 -2.26
CA ARG A 189 -14.87 -26.35 -2.47
C ARG A 189 -13.96 -25.94 -3.61
N THR A 190 -14.51 -25.33 -4.61
CA THR A 190 -13.73 -24.73 -5.69
C THR A 190 -13.03 -23.50 -5.15
N TRP A 191 -11.70 -23.57 -5.04
CA TRP A 191 -10.86 -22.42 -4.74
C TRP A 191 -10.07 -22.08 -6.00
N ALA A 192 -10.48 -20.98 -6.65
CA ALA A 192 -10.03 -20.67 -8.01
C ALA A 192 -8.55 -20.26 -8.10
N GLU A 193 -7.96 -19.72 -7.00
CA GLU A 193 -6.60 -19.22 -7.07
C GLU A 193 -5.56 -20.31 -6.81
N PRO A 194 -4.42 -20.26 -7.54
CA PRO A 194 -3.25 -21.03 -7.20
C PRO A 194 -2.63 -20.53 -5.86
N PRO A 195 -1.72 -21.30 -5.24
CA PRO A 195 -1.01 -20.87 -4.03
C PRO A 195 -0.30 -19.52 -4.18
N ASN A 196 0.26 -19.24 -5.35
CA ASN A 196 0.74 -17.92 -5.74
C ASN A 196 -0.17 -17.34 -6.83
N PRO A 197 -1.11 -16.41 -6.49
CA PRO A 197 -2.10 -15.92 -7.43
C PRO A 197 -1.58 -14.80 -8.34
N TYR A 198 -0.47 -14.17 -7.98
CA TYR A 198 0.09 -13.03 -8.71
C TYR A 198 1.00 -13.48 -9.84
N THR A 199 1.12 -12.61 -10.85
CA THR A 199 1.99 -12.82 -12.01
C THR A 199 2.95 -11.64 -12.12
N ALA A 200 4.23 -11.91 -12.31
CA ALA A 200 5.23 -10.89 -12.58
C ALA A 200 5.59 -10.88 -14.07
N THR A 201 5.50 -9.72 -14.68
CA THR A 201 5.92 -9.47 -16.07
C THR A 201 7.22 -8.66 -16.13
N TYR A 202 7.53 -7.98 -15.04
CA TYR A 202 8.71 -7.12 -14.92
C TYR A 202 9.51 -7.47 -13.66
N GLN A 203 10.81 -7.22 -13.74
CA GLN A 203 11.72 -7.18 -12.60
C GLN A 203 11.99 -5.73 -12.24
N LEU A 204 12.08 -5.44 -10.96
CA LEU A 204 12.29 -4.12 -10.39
C LEU A 204 13.55 -4.10 -9.53
N LEU A 205 14.54 -3.31 -9.94
CA LEU A 205 15.61 -2.88 -9.06
C LEU A 205 15.22 -1.52 -8.49
N TYR A 206 15.21 -1.42 -7.17
CA TYR A 206 14.97 -0.17 -6.46
C TYR A 206 16.18 0.19 -5.61
N GLY A 207 16.37 1.49 -5.40
CA GLY A 207 17.47 1.95 -4.58
C GLY A 207 17.32 3.40 -4.15
N SER A 208 18.13 3.79 -3.15
CA SER A 208 18.18 5.16 -2.65
C SER A 208 19.62 5.63 -2.44
N PHE A 209 19.81 6.93 -2.52
CA PHE A 209 21.08 7.58 -2.26
C PHE A 209 20.85 8.96 -1.63
N PRO A 210 21.85 9.54 -0.90
CA PRO A 210 21.72 10.85 -0.25
C PRO A 210 21.43 11.98 -1.23
N SER A 211 20.52 12.90 -0.89
CA SER A 211 20.18 14.13 -1.60
C SER A 211 19.88 15.24 -0.56
N PRO A 212 20.32 16.49 -0.74
CA PRO A 212 21.25 16.92 -1.77
C PRO A 212 22.67 16.43 -1.52
N SER A 213 23.52 16.46 -2.56
CA SER A 213 24.94 16.27 -2.36
C SER A 213 25.54 17.47 -1.61
N PRO A 214 26.60 17.28 -0.80
CA PRO A 214 27.31 18.38 -0.15
C PRO A 214 27.83 19.47 -1.11
N SER A 215 27.95 19.12 -2.40
CA SER A 215 28.32 20.07 -3.45
C SER A 215 27.12 20.40 -4.33
N PRO A 216 26.78 21.70 -4.56
CA PRO A 216 25.74 22.09 -5.50
C PRO A 216 25.92 21.53 -6.90
N ALA A 217 27.19 21.34 -7.34
CA ALA A 217 27.53 20.74 -8.64
C ALA A 217 27.23 19.24 -8.71
N ALA A 218 27.09 18.56 -7.57
CA ALA A 218 26.78 17.13 -7.47
C ALA A 218 25.32 16.86 -7.04
N SER A 219 24.49 17.90 -6.90
CA SER A 219 23.07 17.76 -6.68
C SER A 219 22.41 17.22 -7.93
N VAL A 220 21.71 16.08 -7.80
CA VAL A 220 21.04 15.42 -8.93
C VAL A 220 19.79 16.20 -9.35
N ALA A 221 18.99 16.65 -8.39
CA ALA A 221 17.78 17.44 -8.62
C ALA A 221 17.31 18.13 -7.33
N SER A 222 16.49 19.17 -7.46
CA SER A 222 15.77 19.78 -6.32
C SER A 222 14.73 18.79 -5.76
N ALA A 223 14.41 18.93 -4.47
CA ALA A 223 13.38 18.10 -3.85
C ALA A 223 12.01 18.27 -4.55
N GLY A 224 11.23 17.18 -4.60
CA GLY A 224 9.89 17.18 -5.20
C GLY A 224 9.87 17.01 -6.73
N GLN A 225 11.00 16.70 -7.34
CA GLN A 225 11.07 16.41 -8.77
C GLN A 225 10.85 14.93 -9.04
N GLY A 226 10.01 14.63 -10.04
CA GLY A 226 9.82 13.30 -10.58
C GLY A 226 10.33 13.20 -12.01
N TYR A 227 11.01 12.12 -12.33
CA TYR A 227 11.52 11.84 -13.66
C TYR A 227 11.17 10.41 -14.06
N ASP A 228 10.86 10.19 -15.31
CA ASP A 228 10.80 8.86 -15.90
C ASP A 228 11.62 8.76 -17.18
N VAL A 229 12.13 7.59 -17.44
CA VAL A 229 12.82 7.25 -18.67
C VAL A 229 12.11 6.08 -19.31
N GLN A 230 11.80 6.20 -20.58
CA GLN A 230 11.04 5.22 -21.32
C GLN A 230 11.88 4.63 -22.46
N SER A 231 11.87 3.30 -22.56
CA SER A 231 12.64 2.55 -23.56
C SER A 231 12.00 1.18 -23.84
N ALA A 232 12.46 0.51 -24.90
CA ALA A 232 12.00 -0.83 -25.24
C ALA A 232 12.41 -1.87 -24.17
N GLY A 233 11.43 -2.43 -23.48
CA GLY A 233 11.61 -3.43 -22.44
C GLY A 233 12.25 -2.91 -21.15
N LYS A 234 12.56 -1.62 -21.04
CA LYS A 234 13.21 -0.99 -19.90
C LYS A 234 12.59 0.38 -19.59
N ALA A 235 12.46 0.69 -18.31
CA ALA A 235 12.01 2.01 -17.85
C ALA A 235 12.72 2.41 -16.55
N ILE A 236 12.75 3.70 -16.26
CA ILE A 236 13.23 4.24 -14.99
C ILE A 236 12.16 5.16 -14.42
N MET A 237 12.01 5.15 -13.10
CA MET A 237 11.40 6.25 -12.35
C MET A 237 12.42 6.75 -11.33
N TYR A 238 12.49 8.06 -11.17
CA TYR A 238 13.36 8.72 -10.21
C TYR A 238 12.58 9.80 -9.48
N PHE A 239 12.73 9.86 -8.17
CA PHE A 239 12.15 10.90 -7.32
C PHE A 239 13.24 11.52 -6.44
N SER A 240 13.28 12.85 -6.41
CA SER A 240 14.18 13.57 -5.50
C SER A 240 13.43 13.98 -4.24
N GLY A 241 13.96 13.54 -3.11
CA GLY A 241 13.52 13.97 -1.79
C GLY A 241 14.43 15.07 -1.20
N THR A 242 14.15 15.46 0.03
CA THR A 242 14.90 16.49 0.75
C THR A 242 16.29 16.00 1.15
N GLU A 243 16.36 14.86 1.81
CA GLU A 243 17.61 14.26 2.30
C GLU A 243 18.06 13.04 1.49
N ARG A 244 17.13 12.43 0.77
CA ARG A 244 17.33 11.19 0.04
C ARG A 244 16.57 11.22 -1.29
N SER A 245 17.15 10.61 -2.31
CA SER A 245 16.53 10.38 -3.61
C SER A 245 16.37 8.89 -3.87
N TRP A 246 15.40 8.54 -4.69
CA TRP A 246 15.08 7.14 -4.99
C TRP A 246 14.95 6.93 -6.48
N PHE A 247 15.40 5.79 -6.96
CA PHE A 247 15.14 5.34 -8.31
C PHE A 247 14.62 3.90 -8.37
N PHE A 248 13.95 3.61 -9.47
CA PHE A 248 13.31 2.36 -9.78
C PHE A 248 13.65 2.01 -11.22
N LEU A 249 14.40 0.92 -11.43
CA LEU A 249 14.77 0.42 -12.74
C LEU A 249 13.91 -0.80 -13.06
N TYR A 250 13.11 -0.69 -14.10
CA TYR A 250 12.18 -1.72 -14.55
C TYR A 250 12.74 -2.43 -15.77
N LYS A 251 12.82 -3.75 -15.72
CA LYS A 251 13.19 -4.60 -16.85
C LYS A 251 12.09 -5.61 -17.10
N ARG A 252 11.62 -5.67 -18.33
CA ARG A 252 10.67 -6.70 -18.76
C ARG A 252 11.32 -8.07 -18.71
N LEU A 253 10.64 -9.06 -18.14
CA LEU A 253 11.03 -10.46 -18.18
C LEU A 253 10.81 -11.05 -19.59
N GLY A 254 11.57 -12.09 -19.93
CA GLY A 254 11.37 -12.81 -21.18
C GLY A 254 9.97 -13.41 -21.28
N GLU A 255 9.51 -14.01 -20.18
CA GLU A 255 8.15 -14.54 -20.03
C GLU A 255 7.57 -14.15 -18.66
N PRO A 256 6.24 -13.94 -18.57
CA PRO A 256 5.58 -13.74 -17.29
C PRO A 256 5.75 -14.96 -16.39
N THR A 257 5.96 -14.74 -15.08
CA THR A 257 6.18 -15.82 -14.12
C THR A 257 5.30 -15.66 -12.87
N ARG A 258 4.99 -16.77 -12.23
CA ARG A 258 4.42 -16.84 -10.87
C ARG A 258 5.42 -17.41 -9.85
N SER A 259 6.59 -17.81 -10.32
CA SER A 259 7.66 -18.32 -9.47
C SER A 259 8.44 -17.15 -8.88
N ARG A 260 8.73 -17.24 -7.59
CA ARG A 260 9.57 -16.24 -6.91
C ARG A 260 11.01 -16.40 -7.35
N THR A 261 11.61 -15.33 -7.86
CA THR A 261 13.04 -15.28 -8.15
C THR A 261 13.82 -14.96 -6.87
N THR A 262 14.90 -15.69 -6.63
CA THR A 262 15.88 -15.35 -5.60
C THR A 262 17.01 -14.59 -6.27
N CYS A 263 17.18 -13.32 -5.92
CA CYS A 263 18.21 -12.45 -6.49
C CYS A 263 19.38 -12.30 -5.52
N THR A 264 20.58 -12.32 -6.06
CA THR A 264 21.84 -12.10 -5.35
C THR A 264 22.31 -10.63 -5.50
N ALA A 265 23.33 -10.24 -4.73
CA ALA A 265 23.95 -8.93 -4.92
C ALA A 265 24.56 -8.78 -6.33
N ALA A 266 25.11 -9.85 -6.89
CA ALA A 266 25.65 -9.83 -8.26
C ALA A 266 24.55 -9.58 -9.31
N ASP A 267 23.33 -10.10 -9.11
CA ASP A 267 22.19 -9.82 -10.01
C ASP A 267 21.77 -8.35 -9.94
N VAL A 268 21.86 -7.75 -8.74
CA VAL A 268 21.59 -6.32 -8.52
C VAL A 268 22.58 -5.47 -9.31
N ASP A 269 23.89 -5.75 -9.19
CA ASP A 269 24.94 -5.02 -9.90
C ASP A 269 24.87 -5.24 -11.42
N ALA A 270 24.60 -6.47 -11.86
CA ALA A 270 24.44 -6.79 -13.28
C ALA A 270 23.26 -6.02 -13.90
N LEU A 271 22.12 -5.97 -13.22
CA LEU A 271 20.98 -5.20 -13.73
C LEU A 271 21.26 -3.70 -13.72
N ALA A 272 21.92 -3.16 -12.69
CA ALA A 272 22.29 -1.74 -12.65
C ALA A 272 23.24 -1.37 -13.80
N ALA A 273 24.19 -2.23 -14.14
CA ALA A 273 25.11 -2.05 -15.26
C ALA A 273 24.37 -1.96 -16.61
N GLU A 274 23.28 -2.70 -16.80
CA GLU A 274 22.44 -2.60 -18.00
C GLU A 274 21.75 -1.22 -18.17
N PHE A 275 21.64 -0.47 -17.10
CA PHE A 275 21.04 0.87 -17.07
C PHE A 275 22.07 1.99 -16.91
N ALA A 276 23.38 1.67 -16.85
CA ALA A 276 24.44 2.63 -16.50
C ALA A 276 24.38 3.93 -17.30
N ASP A 277 24.09 3.85 -18.59
CA ASP A 277 24.05 5.02 -19.50
C ASP A 277 22.69 5.71 -19.57
N PHE A 278 21.66 5.16 -18.94
CA PHE A 278 20.34 5.79 -18.93
C PHE A 278 20.36 7.08 -18.11
N PRO A 279 19.70 8.14 -18.58
CA PRO A 279 19.58 9.39 -17.85
C PRO A 279 18.71 9.24 -16.61
N LEU A 280 19.08 9.86 -15.49
CA LEU A 280 18.22 10.11 -14.35
C LEU A 280 17.64 11.52 -14.38
N THR A 281 18.45 12.47 -14.88
CA THR A 281 18.07 13.85 -15.14
C THR A 281 18.67 14.31 -16.47
N ARG A 282 18.59 15.61 -16.79
CA ARG A 282 19.21 16.17 -17.99
C ARG A 282 20.75 15.96 -18.07
N THR A 283 21.40 15.84 -16.91
CA THR A 283 22.89 15.85 -16.82
C THR A 283 23.46 14.63 -16.07
N VAL A 284 22.63 13.88 -15.34
CA VAL A 284 23.07 12.78 -14.48
C VAL A 284 22.55 11.45 -15.02
N ARG A 285 23.39 10.42 -15.03
CA ARG A 285 23.08 9.05 -15.45
C ARG A 285 23.09 8.09 -14.26
N VAL A 286 22.55 6.90 -14.45
CA VAL A 286 22.52 5.84 -13.40
C VAL A 286 23.92 5.55 -12.88
N ARG A 287 24.94 5.42 -13.75
CA ARG A 287 26.35 5.16 -13.35
C ARG A 287 26.95 6.22 -12.43
N ASP A 288 26.45 7.46 -12.50
CA ASP A 288 26.99 8.58 -11.70
C ASP A 288 26.52 8.52 -10.24
N VAL A 289 25.36 7.87 -9.99
CA VAL A 289 24.77 7.74 -8.66
C VAL A 289 24.95 6.33 -8.07
N TRP A 290 25.15 5.31 -8.90
CA TRP A 290 25.29 3.92 -8.45
C TRP A 290 26.34 3.72 -7.35
N PRO A 291 27.55 4.32 -7.42
CA PRO A 291 28.56 4.21 -6.36
C PRO A 291 28.14 4.84 -5.02
N ARG A 292 27.09 5.65 -5.01
CA ARG A 292 26.59 6.37 -3.82
C ARG A 292 25.39 5.68 -3.17
N MET A 293 25.01 4.50 -3.67
CA MET A 293 23.84 3.77 -3.20
C MET A 293 23.96 3.38 -1.72
N GLN A 294 22.91 3.64 -0.96
CA GLN A 294 22.80 3.31 0.47
C GLN A 294 21.81 2.18 0.74
N GLY A 295 21.28 1.55 -0.26
CA GLY A 295 20.39 0.42 -0.17
C GLY A 295 19.80 0.15 -1.54
N ALA A 296 19.97 -1.05 -2.02
CA ALA A 296 19.39 -1.53 -3.26
C ALA A 296 18.77 -2.90 -3.07
N GLY A 297 17.73 -3.18 -3.82
CA GLY A 297 17.10 -4.50 -3.84
C GLY A 297 16.52 -4.80 -5.20
N LEU A 298 16.49 -6.09 -5.53
CA LEU A 298 15.95 -6.60 -6.77
C LEU A 298 14.80 -7.55 -6.45
N THR A 299 13.66 -7.39 -7.12
CA THR A 299 12.47 -8.20 -6.91
C THR A 299 11.66 -8.33 -8.19
N ASP A 300 10.89 -9.41 -8.28
CA ASP A 300 9.85 -9.52 -9.29
C ASP A 300 8.70 -8.56 -8.95
N LEU A 301 8.12 -7.95 -9.97
CA LEU A 301 7.04 -6.99 -9.84
C LEU A 301 5.70 -7.71 -10.06
N ASP A 302 5.23 -8.30 -8.99
CA ASP A 302 3.95 -9.03 -8.95
C ASP A 302 2.75 -8.10 -9.19
N GLU A 303 1.72 -8.60 -9.89
CA GLU A 303 0.44 -7.91 -10.09
C GLU A 303 -0.74 -8.87 -10.10
N GLY A 304 -1.90 -8.41 -9.65
CA GLY A 304 -3.16 -9.15 -9.67
C GLY A 304 -4.09 -8.82 -8.50
N ILE A 305 -5.29 -9.33 -8.58
CA ILE A 305 -6.33 -9.26 -7.54
C ILE A 305 -6.76 -10.69 -7.20
N VAL A 306 -6.81 -11.00 -5.92
CA VAL A 306 -7.27 -12.28 -5.39
C VAL A 306 -8.79 -12.32 -5.42
N THR A 307 -9.37 -13.46 -5.75
CA THR A 307 -10.83 -13.63 -5.81
C THR A 307 -11.46 -13.72 -4.42
N HIS A 308 -10.77 -14.39 -3.47
CA HIS A 308 -11.28 -14.62 -2.12
C HIS A 308 -10.48 -13.82 -1.09
N TRP A 309 -11.08 -12.76 -0.54
CA TRP A 309 -10.43 -11.91 0.46
C TRP A 309 -10.73 -12.33 1.88
N SER A 310 -11.66 -13.24 2.10
CA SER A 310 -12.06 -13.66 3.44
C SER A 310 -12.52 -15.10 3.52
N LEU A 311 -12.56 -15.63 4.76
CA LEU A 311 -13.06 -16.94 5.07
C LEU A 311 -13.95 -16.91 6.32
N ASP A 312 -15.24 -17.25 6.15
CA ASP A 312 -16.22 -17.61 7.17
C ASP A 312 -16.29 -16.62 8.36
N GLY A 313 -16.05 -15.33 8.11
CA GLY A 313 -16.10 -14.29 9.16
C GLY A 313 -14.97 -14.40 10.20
N ARG A 314 -13.91 -15.14 9.91
CA ARG A 314 -12.77 -15.34 10.84
C ARG A 314 -11.44 -14.85 10.29
N VAL A 315 -11.25 -14.87 8.99
CA VAL A 315 -10.03 -14.40 8.34
C VAL A 315 -10.39 -13.40 7.26
N VAL A 316 -9.67 -12.29 7.17
CA VAL A 316 -9.80 -11.29 6.10
C VAL A 316 -8.43 -10.77 5.70
N LEU A 317 -8.24 -10.50 4.41
CA LEU A 317 -7.00 -9.99 3.82
C LEU A 317 -7.15 -8.52 3.48
N VAL A 318 -6.06 -7.76 3.58
CA VAL A 318 -5.96 -6.34 3.21
C VAL A 318 -4.62 -6.04 2.51
N GLY A 319 -4.60 -5.03 1.66
CA GLY A 319 -3.41 -4.56 0.96
C GLY A 319 -2.79 -5.63 0.03
N ASP A 320 -1.47 -5.69 -0.04
CA ASP A 320 -0.75 -6.61 -0.93
C ASP A 320 -1.04 -8.10 -0.64
N ALA A 321 -1.74 -8.44 0.43
CA ALA A 321 -2.20 -9.80 0.70
C ALA A 321 -3.39 -10.20 -0.19
N CYS A 322 -4.20 -9.26 -0.66
CA CYS A 322 -5.37 -9.52 -1.51
C CYS A 322 -5.35 -8.84 -2.87
N HIS A 323 -4.59 -7.79 -3.07
CA HIS A 323 -4.37 -7.15 -4.36
C HIS A 323 -2.97 -6.55 -4.45
N LYS A 324 -2.34 -6.71 -5.59
CA LYS A 324 -1.01 -6.19 -5.88
C LYS A 324 -1.04 -5.49 -7.22
N MET A 325 -0.39 -4.34 -7.29
CA MET A 325 -0.25 -3.57 -8.52
C MET A 325 1.20 -3.17 -8.74
N THR A 326 1.53 -2.88 -9.99
CA THR A 326 2.82 -2.32 -10.35
C THR A 326 3.03 -0.95 -9.69
N THR A 327 4.28 -0.51 -9.58
CA THR A 327 4.64 0.63 -8.74
C THR A 327 4.56 1.98 -9.45
N HIS A 328 4.29 2.03 -10.76
CA HIS A 328 4.36 3.25 -11.56
C HIS A 328 3.43 4.38 -11.10
N LEU A 329 2.23 4.06 -10.63
CA LEU A 329 1.31 5.05 -10.07
C LEU A 329 1.47 5.27 -8.56
N GLY A 330 2.33 4.51 -7.87
CA GLY A 330 2.55 4.63 -6.43
C GLY A 330 1.34 4.32 -5.56
N LEU A 331 0.38 3.50 -6.03
CA LEU A 331 -0.93 3.35 -5.39
C LEU A 331 -1.05 2.17 -4.41
N GLY A 332 -0.05 1.29 -4.27
CA GLY A 332 -0.16 0.07 -3.45
C GLY A 332 -0.54 0.34 -1.99
N PHE A 333 0.23 1.15 -1.28
CA PHE A 333 -0.09 1.54 0.10
C PHE A 333 -1.40 2.34 0.19
N ASN A 334 -1.66 3.19 -0.81
CA ASN A 334 -2.86 4.01 -0.86
C ASN A 334 -4.13 3.15 -0.88
N HIS A 335 -4.15 2.07 -1.64
CA HIS A 335 -5.27 1.13 -1.62
C HIS A 335 -5.32 0.30 -0.35
N GLY A 336 -4.17 -0.12 0.18
CA GLY A 336 -4.13 -0.88 1.44
C GLY A 336 -4.68 -0.11 2.63
N ILE A 337 -4.40 1.19 2.77
CA ILE A 337 -4.98 2.01 3.85
C ILE A 337 -6.48 2.26 3.63
N GLN A 338 -6.95 2.27 2.38
CA GLN A 338 -8.37 2.35 2.05
C GLN A 338 -9.11 1.05 2.40
N ASP A 339 -8.50 -0.13 2.21
CA ASP A 339 -9.07 -1.40 2.68
C ASP A 339 -9.25 -1.38 4.19
N VAL A 340 -8.25 -0.88 4.92
CA VAL A 340 -8.30 -0.74 6.38
C VAL A 340 -9.44 0.19 6.79
N ALA A 341 -9.61 1.34 6.14
CA ALA A 341 -10.66 2.29 6.49
C ALA A 341 -12.06 1.67 6.31
N VAL A 342 -12.32 1.01 5.17
CA VAL A 342 -13.61 0.35 4.91
C VAL A 342 -13.86 -0.80 5.90
N LEU A 343 -12.86 -1.66 6.12
CA LEU A 343 -12.95 -2.80 7.02
C LEU A 343 -13.21 -2.36 8.46
N CYS A 344 -12.43 -1.41 8.98
CA CYS A 344 -12.54 -0.96 10.37
C CYS A 344 -13.84 -0.19 10.63
N ASN A 345 -14.37 0.57 9.65
CA ASN A 345 -15.71 1.15 9.72
C ASN A 345 -16.78 0.06 9.90
N GLY A 346 -16.68 -1.03 9.13
CA GLY A 346 -17.60 -2.17 9.23
C GLY A 346 -17.47 -2.92 10.56
N LEU A 347 -16.24 -3.23 10.99
CA LEU A 347 -15.98 -3.94 12.25
C LEU A 347 -16.47 -3.16 13.46
N ARG A 348 -16.21 -1.85 13.52
CA ARG A 348 -16.68 -1.01 14.62
C ARG A 348 -18.20 -1.03 14.73
N ARG A 349 -18.91 -0.84 13.62
CA ARG A 349 -20.39 -0.91 13.61
C ARG A 349 -20.91 -2.27 14.07
N ALA A 350 -20.30 -3.36 13.61
CA ALA A 350 -20.70 -4.71 14.00
C ALA A 350 -20.51 -4.99 15.50
N VAL A 351 -19.35 -4.54 16.06
CA VAL A 351 -19.05 -4.71 17.48
C VAL A 351 -19.98 -3.85 18.33
N GLN A 352 -20.22 -2.61 17.96
CA GLN A 352 -21.17 -1.73 18.69
C GLN A 352 -22.60 -2.28 18.68
N ALA A 353 -23.06 -2.83 17.57
CA ALA A 353 -24.38 -3.44 17.47
C ALA A 353 -24.51 -4.71 18.35
N ALA A 354 -23.39 -5.40 18.64
CA ALA A 354 -23.37 -6.58 19.51
C ALA A 354 -23.18 -6.24 20.99
N SER A 355 -22.80 -5.00 21.36
CA SER A 355 -22.41 -4.59 22.73
C SER A 355 -23.58 -4.48 23.74
N GLY A 356 -24.73 -5.06 23.48
CA GLY A 356 -25.85 -5.16 24.41
C GLY A 356 -25.72 -6.20 25.55
N GLY A 357 -24.46 -6.52 25.98
CA GLY A 357 -24.19 -7.46 27.09
C GLY A 357 -23.96 -8.92 26.66
N GLY A 358 -23.81 -9.17 25.34
CA GLY A 358 -23.54 -10.50 24.78
C GLY A 358 -22.09 -10.72 24.33
N PRO A 359 -21.78 -11.94 23.86
CA PRO A 359 -20.55 -12.22 23.17
C PRO A 359 -20.42 -11.32 21.95
N GLY A 360 -19.20 -10.94 21.58
CA GLY A 360 -18.89 -10.12 20.40
C GLY A 360 -19.63 -10.60 19.12
N PRO A 361 -19.49 -9.92 17.96
CA PRO A 361 -20.24 -10.24 16.76
C PRO A 361 -20.08 -11.71 16.35
N ARG A 362 -21.18 -12.36 16.02
CA ARG A 362 -21.15 -13.75 15.53
C ARG A 362 -20.43 -13.82 14.19
N ALA A 363 -19.82 -14.96 13.86
CA ALA A 363 -19.08 -15.19 12.61
C ALA A 363 -19.88 -14.79 11.36
N ARG A 364 -21.21 -15.05 11.32
CA ARG A 364 -22.08 -14.67 10.21
C ARG A 364 -22.16 -13.14 10.01
N VAL A 365 -22.17 -12.38 11.09
CA VAL A 365 -22.17 -10.90 11.01
C VAL A 365 -20.84 -10.40 10.48
N LEU A 366 -19.73 -10.96 10.99
CA LEU A 366 -18.37 -10.63 10.53
C LEU A 366 -18.15 -11.05 9.07
N ALA A 367 -18.72 -12.19 8.62
CA ALA A 367 -18.68 -12.60 7.22
C ALA A 367 -19.34 -11.55 6.32
N GLY A 368 -20.52 -11.05 6.70
CA GLY A 368 -21.19 -9.98 5.97
C GLY A 368 -20.38 -8.67 5.93
N VAL A 369 -19.63 -8.34 7.01
CA VAL A 369 -18.71 -7.19 7.01
C VAL A 369 -17.59 -7.41 6.00
N PHE A 370 -16.99 -8.60 5.95
CA PHE A 370 -15.87 -8.91 5.05
C PHE A 370 -16.29 -9.00 3.58
N GLU A 371 -17.44 -9.61 3.31
CA GLU A 371 -18.04 -9.67 1.97
C GLU A 371 -18.36 -8.27 1.46
N LYS A 372 -18.94 -7.42 2.32
CA LYS A 372 -19.21 -6.03 1.99
C LYS A 372 -17.91 -5.26 1.75
N ASN A 373 -16.88 -5.45 2.59
CA ASN A 373 -15.57 -4.83 2.37
C ASN A 373 -15.03 -5.18 0.98
N GLN A 374 -14.99 -6.46 0.62
CA GLN A 374 -14.54 -6.89 -0.71
C GLN A 374 -15.41 -6.31 -1.82
N ALA A 375 -16.73 -6.34 -1.69
CA ALA A 375 -17.67 -5.80 -2.68
C ALA A 375 -17.50 -4.28 -2.87
N ASP A 376 -17.36 -3.52 -1.78
CA ASP A 376 -17.15 -2.07 -1.83
C ASP A 376 -15.79 -1.73 -2.50
N ARG A 377 -14.74 -2.55 -2.24
CA ARG A 377 -13.41 -2.34 -2.81
C ARG A 377 -13.28 -2.78 -4.26
N LEU A 378 -14.03 -3.77 -4.69
CA LEU A 378 -14.03 -4.25 -6.09
C LEU A 378 -15.13 -3.60 -6.95
N GLY A 379 -16.10 -2.94 -6.32
CA GLY A 379 -17.22 -2.29 -7.00
C GLY A 379 -16.89 -0.89 -7.54
N SER A 380 -17.88 -0.28 -8.18
CA SER A 380 -17.79 1.07 -8.76
C SER A 380 -17.59 2.18 -7.72
N ALA A 381 -17.87 1.91 -6.45
CA ALA A 381 -17.62 2.84 -5.33
C ALA A 381 -16.11 2.98 -4.99
N SER A 382 -15.25 2.10 -5.55
CA SER A 382 -13.81 2.14 -5.39
C SER A 382 -13.11 2.38 -6.73
N SER A 383 -11.87 2.88 -6.66
CA SER A 383 -10.98 3.00 -7.83
C SER A 383 -10.13 1.74 -8.05
N LEU A 384 -10.08 0.80 -7.08
CA LEU A 384 -9.08 -0.28 -7.04
C LEU A 384 -8.96 -1.09 -8.34
N PRO A 385 -10.03 -1.68 -8.93
CA PRO A 385 -9.86 -2.50 -10.14
C PRO A 385 -9.35 -1.68 -11.33
N GLY A 386 -9.84 -0.45 -11.47
CA GLY A 386 -9.40 0.47 -12.52
C GLY A 386 -7.94 0.90 -12.33
N ASP A 387 -7.50 1.10 -11.09
CA ASP A 387 -6.14 1.55 -10.78
C ASP A 387 -5.11 0.40 -10.89
N VAL A 388 -5.50 -0.85 -10.60
CA VAL A 388 -4.67 -2.03 -10.91
C VAL A 388 -4.44 -2.13 -12.41
N PHE A 389 -5.49 -2.00 -13.22
CA PHE A 389 -5.38 -2.01 -14.67
C PHE A 389 -4.53 -0.85 -15.22
N LYS A 390 -4.80 0.40 -14.76
CA LYS A 390 -4.05 1.59 -15.19
C LYS A 390 -2.57 1.49 -14.80
N SER A 391 -2.26 1.00 -13.60
CA SER A 391 -0.88 0.84 -13.14
C SER A 391 -0.10 -0.15 -14.01
N GLY A 392 -0.72 -1.29 -14.36
CA GLY A 392 -0.14 -2.25 -15.30
C GLY A 392 0.04 -1.65 -16.70
N LEU A 393 -0.97 -0.92 -17.21
CA LEU A 393 -0.88 -0.25 -18.51
C LEU A 393 0.23 0.82 -18.54
N GLU A 394 0.35 1.65 -17.48
CA GLU A 394 1.41 2.66 -17.36
C GLU A 394 2.80 2.01 -17.41
N THR A 395 3.00 0.90 -16.67
CA THR A 395 4.26 0.12 -16.72
C THR A 395 4.56 -0.38 -18.12
N GLN A 396 3.55 -0.90 -18.82
CA GLN A 396 3.70 -1.41 -20.17
C GLN A 396 3.97 -0.29 -21.19
N MET A 397 3.38 0.88 -20.99
CA MET A 397 3.63 2.07 -21.83
C MET A 397 5.06 2.58 -21.62
N HIS A 398 5.51 2.72 -20.39
CA HIS A 398 6.87 3.20 -20.06
C HIS A 398 7.95 2.25 -20.60
N ALA A 399 7.76 0.96 -20.47
CA ALA A 399 8.69 -0.05 -20.99
C ALA A 399 8.42 -0.42 -22.47
N TRP A 400 7.61 0.33 -23.19
CA TRP A 400 7.20 0.09 -24.58
C TRP A 400 7.01 -1.40 -24.88
N HIS A 401 6.12 -2.02 -24.14
CA HIS A 401 5.88 -3.46 -24.19
C HIS A 401 5.59 -3.96 -25.62
N ASN A 402 4.99 -3.10 -26.43
CA ASN A 402 4.82 -3.30 -27.87
C ASN A 402 4.81 -1.94 -28.62
N PRO A 403 4.84 -1.93 -29.98
CA PRO A 403 4.83 -0.69 -30.76
C PRO A 403 3.66 0.25 -30.46
N LEU A 404 2.47 -0.29 -30.14
CA LEU A 404 1.31 0.52 -29.78
C LEU A 404 1.56 1.31 -28.51
N TYR A 405 2.17 0.70 -27.49
CA TYR A 405 2.50 1.38 -26.23
C TYR A 405 3.55 2.47 -26.40
N TYR A 406 4.51 2.29 -27.33
CA TYR A 406 5.41 3.37 -27.71
C TYR A 406 4.65 4.57 -28.26
N VAL A 407 3.69 4.35 -29.17
CA VAL A 407 2.86 5.41 -29.75
C VAL A 407 2.00 6.07 -28.65
N LEU A 408 1.35 5.27 -27.82
CA LEU A 408 0.50 5.78 -26.73
C LEU A 408 1.31 6.63 -25.75
N SER A 409 2.44 6.14 -25.25
CA SER A 409 3.27 6.90 -24.31
C SER A 409 3.80 8.19 -24.91
N ARG A 410 4.14 8.17 -26.20
CA ARG A 410 4.76 9.29 -26.91
C ARG A 410 3.78 10.39 -27.28
N TYR A 411 2.57 10.02 -27.70
CA TYR A 411 1.59 10.97 -28.24
C TYR A 411 0.46 11.32 -27.27
N LEU A 412 0.10 10.44 -26.35
CA LEU A 412 -0.91 10.74 -25.32
C LEU A 412 -0.33 11.53 -24.12
N SER A 413 0.97 11.38 -23.83
CA SER A 413 1.64 12.14 -22.75
C SER A 413 2.05 13.56 -23.17
N VAL A 414 2.10 13.89 -24.44
CA VAL A 414 2.71 15.12 -24.96
C VAL A 414 1.82 16.36 -24.90
N PRO A 415 0.51 16.33 -25.18
CA PRO A 415 -0.27 17.56 -25.07
C PRO A 415 -0.69 17.83 -23.63
N LYS A 416 -0.19 18.91 -23.01
CA LYS A 416 -0.64 19.42 -21.70
C LYS A 416 -2.17 19.48 -21.55
N VAL A 417 -2.88 19.67 -22.65
CA VAL A 417 -4.35 19.66 -22.69
C VAL A 417 -4.90 18.26 -22.43
N ILE A 418 -4.31 17.22 -23.02
CA ILE A 418 -4.74 15.81 -22.80
C ILE A 418 -4.41 15.40 -21.37
N GLU A 419 -3.23 15.74 -20.85
CA GLU A 419 -2.88 15.48 -19.45
C GLU A 419 -3.87 16.14 -18.49
N LYS A 420 -4.19 17.44 -18.69
CA LYS A 420 -5.19 18.14 -17.89
C LYS A 420 -6.56 17.47 -17.96
N LEU A 421 -6.98 17.07 -19.15
CA LEU A 421 -8.26 16.41 -19.36
C LEU A 421 -8.30 15.04 -18.67
N PHE A 422 -7.24 14.24 -18.83
CA PHE A 422 -7.07 12.95 -18.15
C PHE A 422 -7.08 13.09 -16.63
N MET A 423 -6.29 14.02 -16.08
CA MET A 423 -6.26 14.28 -14.65
C MET A 423 -7.62 14.73 -14.11
N ARG A 424 -8.35 15.57 -14.84
CA ARG A 424 -9.65 16.09 -14.42
C ARG A 424 -10.78 15.07 -14.57
N LEU A 425 -10.83 14.32 -15.67
CA LEU A 425 -11.96 13.43 -16.00
C LEU A 425 -11.76 12.00 -15.52
N VAL A 426 -10.51 11.55 -15.33
CA VAL A 426 -10.19 10.17 -14.98
C VAL A 426 -9.61 10.08 -13.57
N MET A 427 -8.51 10.79 -13.28
CA MET A 427 -7.80 10.61 -12.02
C MET A 427 -8.51 11.30 -10.84
N ALA A 428 -8.94 12.54 -10.99
CA ALA A 428 -9.56 13.27 -9.90
C ALA A 428 -10.90 12.65 -9.42
N PRO A 429 -11.80 12.16 -10.31
CA PRO A 429 -12.98 11.41 -9.89
C PRO A 429 -12.65 10.13 -9.12
N GLU A 430 -11.55 9.46 -9.43
CA GLU A 430 -11.13 8.26 -8.71
C GLU A 430 -10.58 8.59 -7.31
N PHE A 431 -9.73 9.60 -7.18
CA PHE A 431 -9.19 9.99 -5.88
C PHE A 431 -10.27 10.47 -4.91
N ARG A 432 -11.30 11.21 -5.38
CA ARG A 432 -12.40 11.69 -4.53
C ARG A 432 -13.23 10.59 -3.88
N LYS A 433 -13.14 9.32 -4.37
CA LYS A 433 -13.78 8.15 -3.77
C LYS A 433 -13.09 7.69 -2.47
N GLY A 434 -11.95 8.29 -2.09
CA GLY A 434 -11.18 7.91 -0.91
C GLY A 434 -12.02 7.90 0.35
N GLN A 435 -12.00 6.76 1.06
CA GLN A 435 -12.67 6.54 2.33
C GLN A 435 -11.90 7.15 3.48
N VAL A 436 -12.58 7.42 4.57
CA VAL A 436 -12.03 7.85 5.87
C VAL A 436 -12.65 7.01 6.98
N LEU A 437 -12.09 7.08 8.17
CA LEU A 437 -12.70 6.48 9.36
C LEU A 437 -13.95 7.30 9.75
N ASP A 438 -15.11 6.67 9.68
CA ASP A 438 -16.41 7.33 9.92
C ASP A 438 -16.68 7.64 11.40
N TYR A 439 -15.79 7.21 12.27
CA TYR A 439 -15.83 7.38 13.72
C TYR A 439 -14.76 8.33 14.27
N VAL A 440 -13.90 8.86 13.42
CA VAL A 440 -12.87 9.83 13.79
C VAL A 440 -13.25 11.18 13.19
N ALA A 441 -13.62 12.12 14.06
CA ALA A 441 -13.87 13.49 13.64
C ALA A 441 -12.58 14.25 13.39
N GLY A 442 -12.63 15.24 12.54
CA GLY A 442 -11.51 16.13 12.26
C GLY A 442 -11.86 17.18 11.23
N GLU A 443 -11.03 18.19 11.14
CA GLU A 443 -11.13 19.16 10.06
C GLU A 443 -10.48 18.59 8.79
N GLU A 444 -11.19 18.67 7.65
CA GLU A 444 -10.65 18.25 6.36
C GLU A 444 -9.54 19.20 5.91
N ARG A 445 -8.30 18.74 5.92
CA ARG A 445 -7.13 19.56 5.48
C ARG A 445 -6.89 19.44 3.96
N MET A 446 -7.33 18.35 3.36
CA MET A 446 -7.15 18.07 1.92
C MET A 446 -8.31 18.67 1.13
N ARG A 447 -8.39 20.01 1.09
CA ARG A 447 -9.43 20.79 0.40
C ARG A 447 -8.91 21.33 -0.92
N GLY A 448 -9.47 20.87 -2.02
CA GLY A 448 -9.17 21.32 -3.39
C GLY A 448 -10.44 21.67 -4.16
N LYS A 449 -10.31 21.74 -5.48
CA LYS A 449 -11.42 22.03 -6.40
C LYS A 449 -12.49 20.94 -6.45
N MET A 450 -12.11 19.69 -6.08
CA MET A 450 -12.99 18.52 -6.09
C MET A 450 -13.41 18.16 -4.66
N SER A 451 -14.73 18.12 -4.42
CA SER A 451 -15.26 17.67 -3.13
C SER A 451 -15.07 16.16 -2.97
N TRP A 452 -14.72 15.74 -1.76
CA TRP A 452 -14.64 14.31 -1.41
C TRP A 452 -16.04 13.68 -1.36
N LEU A 453 -16.18 12.43 -1.82
CA LEU A 453 -17.45 11.68 -1.68
C LEU A 453 -17.69 11.23 -0.24
N HIS A 454 -16.62 11.04 0.51
CA HIS A 454 -16.66 10.65 1.92
C HIS A 454 -15.91 11.72 2.74
N PRO A 455 -16.55 12.87 3.07
CA PRO A 455 -15.94 13.92 3.86
C PRO A 455 -15.68 13.46 5.30
N MET A 456 -14.66 14.01 5.95
CA MET A 456 -14.47 13.81 7.40
C MET A 456 -15.65 14.40 8.17
N ARG A 457 -16.03 13.74 9.26
CA ARG A 457 -17.06 14.27 10.18
C ARG A 457 -16.50 15.50 10.90
N SER A 458 -17.28 16.57 10.96
CA SER A 458 -16.95 17.74 11.77
C SER A 458 -17.04 17.39 13.26
N THR A 459 -16.18 18.00 14.08
CA THR A 459 -16.20 17.86 15.55
C THR A 459 -17.55 18.33 16.16
N SER A 460 -18.23 19.29 15.55
CA SER A 460 -19.54 19.78 16.01
C SER A 460 -20.67 18.73 15.94
N ILE A 461 -20.60 17.75 15.04
CA ILE A 461 -21.64 16.72 14.88
C ILE A 461 -21.55 15.61 15.95
N LEU A 462 -20.37 15.42 16.56
CA LEU A 462 -20.19 14.40 17.61
C LEU A 462 -20.67 14.87 18.99
N GLU A 463 -20.79 16.16 19.22
CA GLU A 463 -21.33 16.73 20.47
C GLU A 463 -22.86 16.61 20.54
N ASP A 464 -23.55 16.74 19.41
CA ASP A 464 -25.02 16.62 19.35
C ASP A 464 -25.54 15.16 19.48
N GLY A 465 -24.73 14.16 19.15
CA GLY A 465 -25.08 12.73 19.27
C GLY A 465 -24.90 12.14 20.68
N ARG A 466 -24.48 12.92 21.68
CA ARG A 466 -24.31 12.53 23.10
C ARG A 466 -25.34 13.15 24.04
N LYS A 467 -26.39 13.81 23.48
CA LYS A 467 -27.56 14.29 24.29
C LYS A 467 -28.73 13.32 24.23
#